data_82d24ca82f3c5a9883338ddb69277d24
#
_entry.id   82d24ca82f3c5a9883338ddb69277d24
#
_cell.length_a   1.000
_cell.length_b   1.000
_cell.length_c   1.000
_cell.angle_alpha   90.00
_cell.angle_beta   90.00
_cell.angle_gamma   90.00
#
_symmetry.space_group_name_H-M   'P 1'
#
loop_
_entity.id
_entity.type
_entity.pdbx_description
1 polymer ?
#
loop_
_entity_poly.entity_id
_entity_poly.type
_entity_poly.pdbx_seq_one_letter_code
_entity_poly.pdbx_strand_id
1 'polypeptide(L)'
;MKYAASLSLLFIFAIAFIFLRGPQDSLLENQGTSKTQAPHEFEHHGINELAEPQRNAVKDEAYTSAISLPAPKPASEKMLAEHFAGAQAAAAHAKQIKESAMLVRQRSHFIADTDSPMSIAPRDREGYAAKTESRFLSVALSPLSTFGLEVDSASYANMRRQINNGQIPVPASVRLEELVNYFDYNFPAPTGKHPIAVMSDYAVAPWNPAHRIAMIGVKAVDTTASSERGARITFLLDTSASMNSPNKLPLLIRSFQTLLSNLKQDDQVAIVTYAGSAGVVLPPTPVTESHRIQRALANLSAGGSTAGGAGIALAYDVARKQFDSKSTNLVILATDGDFNVGASSDGELKAMIEKQRASGVFLSVIGMGTGNYQDAKMQVLAEAGNGVAHYLDSDAEAQRLFGAELSRTLHIAAKDVKVQVEFNPAAVAEYRLLGYESRVMNAEDFRDDKKDSGEIGAGHSVVALYEIIPTGNGAAPDIERRYPTVRSKGSQAMELGFVKIRYKQPDGDNGIEFAHAMTTRAKATESATPDLRWASAVAEFSLVLSQSEHAGSASYAAALRRARAVLPLMPDDKRSEFIGLIERLTTTRIAQE
;
A
#
# COMPACT_ATOMS: atom_id res chain seq x y z
N MET A 1 0.94 -11.61 -67.62
CA MET A 1 0.81 -10.35 -68.37
C MET A 1 0.83 -9.25 -67.30
N LYS A 2 2.02 -8.70 -67.03
CA LYS A 2 2.52 -7.42 -67.56
C LYS A 2 1.82 -6.21 -66.96
N TYR A 3 2.68 -5.47 -66.25
CA TYR A 3 2.71 -4.06 -65.76
C TYR A 3 2.24 -3.91 -64.30
N ALA A 4 2.95 -3.30 -63.38
CA ALA A 4 4.02 -2.28 -63.44
C ALA A 4 4.91 -2.36 -62.20
N ALA A 5 6.18 -2.39 -62.43
CA ALA A 5 7.21 -1.87 -61.54
C ALA A 5 7.43 -0.40 -61.91
N SER A 6 7.80 0.42 -60.96
CA SER A 6 8.28 1.81 -61.08
C SER A 6 7.44 2.81 -60.28
N LEU A 7 7.84 3.05 -59.03
CA LEU A 7 7.90 4.35 -58.36
C LEU A 7 8.44 4.20 -56.93
N SER A 8 9.73 3.97 -56.81
CA SER A 8 10.43 4.02 -55.50
C SER A 8 11.89 4.31 -55.72
N LEU A 9 12.20 5.53 -56.20
CA LEU A 9 13.59 6.04 -56.28
C LEU A 9 13.56 7.55 -56.50
N LEU A 10 13.08 8.33 -55.53
CA LEU A 10 13.20 9.79 -55.53
C LEU A 10 12.87 10.43 -54.18
N PHE A 11 13.50 9.94 -53.09
CA PHE A 11 13.44 10.64 -51.80
C PHE A 11 14.67 10.39 -50.90
N ILE A 12 15.87 10.26 -51.50
CA ILE A 12 17.15 10.15 -50.76
C ILE A 12 18.18 11.13 -51.32
N PHE A 13 17.84 12.41 -51.46
CA PHE A 13 18.83 13.46 -51.79
C PHE A 13 18.36 14.85 -51.36
N ALA A 14 17.99 15.04 -50.12
CA ALA A 14 17.66 16.36 -49.58
C ALA A 14 17.95 16.58 -48.08
N ILE A 15 18.87 15.79 -47.47
CA ILE A 15 19.36 16.10 -46.11
C ILE A 15 20.88 15.90 -46.06
N ALA A 16 21.62 16.71 -46.77
CA ALA A 16 23.08 16.77 -46.69
C ALA A 16 23.63 18.15 -47.10
N PHE A 17 23.04 19.27 -46.63
CA PHE A 17 23.60 20.61 -46.95
C PHE A 17 23.28 21.67 -45.88
N ILE A 18 23.29 21.36 -44.60
CA ILE A 18 23.26 22.37 -43.52
C ILE A 18 24.10 21.87 -42.34
N PHE A 19 25.40 21.76 -42.51
CA PHE A 19 26.35 21.69 -41.39
C PHE A 19 27.74 22.04 -41.94
N LEU A 20 27.99 23.32 -42.19
CA LEU A 20 29.35 23.88 -42.32
C LEU A 20 29.24 25.42 -42.48
N ARG A 21 29.21 26.12 -41.35
CA ARG A 21 29.72 27.52 -41.24
C ARG A 21 29.61 27.95 -39.77
N GLY A 22 30.72 27.92 -39.05
CA GLY A 22 30.94 28.70 -37.84
C GLY A 22 31.35 30.13 -38.22
N PRO A 23 31.07 31.14 -37.41
CA PRO A 23 31.77 32.41 -37.49
C PRO A 23 32.83 32.52 -36.38
N GLN A 24 33.99 33.00 -36.85
CA GLN A 24 35.11 33.51 -36.05
C GLN A 24 34.82 34.89 -35.49
N ASP A 25 35.42 35.16 -34.34
CA ASP A 25 36.06 36.38 -33.83
C ASP A 25 35.48 37.77 -34.08
N SER A 26 35.23 38.47 -32.98
CA SER A 26 35.71 39.85 -32.82
C SER A 26 35.94 40.19 -31.35
N LEU A 27 37.23 40.27 -31.00
CA LEU A 27 37.79 41.03 -29.89
C LEU A 27 37.54 42.53 -30.12
N LEU A 28 37.12 43.24 -29.09
CA LEU A 28 37.56 44.64 -28.85
C LEU A 28 37.44 44.96 -27.34
N GLU A 29 38.57 45.38 -26.85
CA GLU A 29 38.87 46.03 -25.59
C GLU A 29 37.92 47.16 -25.20
N ASN A 30 37.65 47.32 -23.92
CA ASN A 30 37.85 48.63 -23.31
C ASN A 30 38.20 48.54 -21.82
N GLN A 31 39.27 49.22 -21.51
CA GLN A 31 39.88 49.44 -20.18
C GLN A 31 39.10 50.49 -19.39
N GLY A 32 39.12 50.41 -18.10
CA GLY A 32 38.71 51.55 -17.26
C GLY A 32 38.71 51.28 -15.76
N THR A 33 39.89 51.34 -15.16
CA THR A 33 40.30 51.94 -13.87
C THR A 33 39.63 51.56 -12.57
N SER A 34 40.37 50.82 -11.79
CA SER A 34 40.90 51.02 -10.45
C SER A 34 40.15 51.99 -9.51
N LYS A 35 39.77 51.50 -8.31
CA LYS A 35 40.15 52.11 -7.05
C LYS A 35 40.02 51.13 -5.87
N THR A 36 41.16 50.85 -5.30
CA THR A 36 41.49 50.25 -4.01
C THR A 36 40.98 51.10 -2.86
N GLN A 37 40.41 50.49 -1.85
CA GLN A 37 40.57 50.95 -0.44
C GLN A 37 40.28 49.80 0.53
N ALA A 38 41.30 49.36 1.22
CA ALA A 38 41.28 48.67 2.50
C ALA A 38 41.86 49.65 3.54
N PRO A 39 42.00 49.29 4.80
CA PRO A 39 41.08 48.76 5.82
C PRO A 39 41.04 49.73 7.03
N HIS A 40 40.12 49.57 7.95
CA HIS A 40 40.22 50.22 9.29
C HIS A 40 40.12 49.13 10.37
N GLU A 41 41.26 48.91 11.03
CA GLU A 41 41.38 48.44 12.40
C GLU A 41 40.87 49.50 13.38
N PHE A 42 40.40 49.06 14.51
CA PHE A 42 40.45 49.62 15.86
C PHE A 42 39.42 48.88 16.71
N GLU A 43 39.57 48.49 17.94
CA GLU A 43 40.65 48.47 18.96
C GLU A 43 40.14 47.57 20.09
N HIS A 44 41.04 46.91 20.76
CA HIS A 44 40.84 46.17 22.02
C HIS A 44 40.56 47.10 23.20
N HIS A 45 39.58 46.77 24.02
CA HIS A 45 39.52 47.03 25.47
C HIS A 45 38.60 45.97 26.05
N GLY A 46 38.87 45.17 27.04
CA GLY A 46 39.60 45.32 28.23
C GLY A 46 38.85 44.51 29.28
N ILE A 47 39.51 43.56 29.82
CA ILE A 47 39.23 42.63 30.91
C ILE A 47 38.57 43.35 32.13
N ASN A 48 37.54 42.70 32.75
CA ASN A 48 37.41 42.39 34.18
C ASN A 48 36.00 41.84 34.44
N GLU A 49 35.93 40.75 35.09
CA GLU A 49 35.86 40.46 36.53
C GLU A 49 34.54 39.74 36.88
N LEU A 50 34.74 38.64 37.50
CA LEU A 50 33.79 37.73 38.12
C LEU A 50 32.79 38.44 39.05
N ALA A 51 31.51 38.11 38.95
CA ALA A 51 30.55 38.27 40.06
C ALA A 51 29.55 37.10 40.07
N GLU A 52 29.62 36.30 41.11
CA GLU A 52 28.60 35.31 41.49
C GLU A 52 27.27 36.00 41.79
N PRO A 53 26.12 35.40 41.45
CA PRO A 53 24.82 35.89 41.92
C PRO A 53 24.53 35.34 43.31
N GLN A 54 24.27 36.26 44.20
CA GLN A 54 23.79 36.07 45.56
C GLN A 54 22.45 35.37 45.63
N ARG A 55 22.34 34.40 46.54
CA ARG A 55 21.09 33.81 47.02
C ARG A 55 20.25 34.89 47.72
N ASN A 56 19.11 35.26 47.18
CA ASN A 56 18.06 35.95 47.90
C ASN A 56 17.03 34.94 48.39
N ALA A 57 17.00 34.74 49.68
CA ALA A 57 15.92 34.09 50.42
C ALA A 57 14.67 34.97 50.37
N VAL A 58 13.59 34.44 49.82
CA VAL A 58 12.25 35.01 49.96
C VAL A 58 11.46 34.14 50.93
N LYS A 59 10.99 34.84 51.94
CA LYS A 59 10.24 34.33 53.10
C LYS A 59 8.93 33.66 52.67
N ASP A 60 8.63 32.53 53.32
CA ASP A 60 7.31 31.94 53.42
C ASP A 60 6.30 32.93 54.01
N GLU A 61 5.27 33.28 53.25
CA GLU A 61 4.01 33.74 53.75
C GLU A 61 2.92 32.77 53.31
N ALA A 62 2.42 32.05 54.32
CA ALA A 62 1.29 31.16 54.25
C ALA A 62 0.00 31.94 53.99
N TYR A 63 -0.62 31.71 52.82
CA TYR A 63 -2.05 32.02 52.62
C TYR A 63 -2.87 30.75 52.77
N THR A 64 -3.37 30.52 53.96
CA THR A 64 -4.48 29.59 54.27
C THR A 64 -5.79 30.21 53.84
N SER A 65 -6.28 29.89 52.67
CA SER A 65 -7.66 30.06 52.27
C SER A 65 -8.40 28.74 52.41
N ALA A 66 -9.13 28.56 53.48
CA ALA A 66 -10.02 27.45 53.72
C ALA A 66 -11.25 27.60 52.81
N ILE A 67 -11.33 26.80 51.73
CA ILE A 67 -12.57 26.57 51.00
C ILE A 67 -13.27 25.40 51.71
N SER A 68 -14.34 25.69 52.46
CA SER A 68 -15.21 24.72 53.07
C SER A 68 -16.05 24.02 51.97
N LEU A 69 -15.73 22.74 51.73
CA LEU A 69 -16.59 21.85 50.95
C LEU A 69 -17.80 21.46 51.78
N PRO A 70 -19.01 21.45 51.22
CA PRO A 70 -20.20 20.99 51.93
C PRO A 70 -20.10 19.48 52.20
N ALA A 71 -20.52 19.09 53.41
CA ALA A 71 -20.53 17.68 53.86
C ALA A 71 -21.37 16.80 52.91
N PRO A 72 -20.92 15.57 52.60
CA PRO A 72 -21.68 14.65 51.77
C PRO A 72 -22.97 14.22 52.48
N LYS A 73 -24.10 14.29 51.76
CA LYS A 73 -25.39 13.76 52.23
C LYS A 73 -25.25 12.24 52.42
N PRO A 74 -25.90 11.66 53.45
CA PRO A 74 -25.82 10.20 53.67
C PRO A 74 -26.46 9.46 52.49
N ALA A 75 -25.69 8.48 51.94
CA ALA A 75 -26.17 7.62 50.87
C ALA A 75 -27.37 6.81 51.37
N SER A 76 -28.40 6.71 50.53
CA SER A 76 -29.60 5.93 50.85
C SER A 76 -29.25 4.43 51.04
N GLU A 77 -29.92 3.75 51.97
CA GLU A 77 -29.75 2.30 52.24
C GLU A 77 -29.81 1.43 50.97
N LYS A 78 -30.53 1.90 49.95
CA LYS A 78 -30.63 1.20 48.65
C LYS A 78 -29.33 1.20 47.86
N MET A 79 -28.52 2.26 47.88
CA MET A 79 -27.20 2.30 47.22
C MET A 79 -26.16 1.44 47.94
N LEU A 80 -26.26 1.34 49.26
CA LEU A 80 -25.38 0.43 50.02
C LEU A 80 -25.69 -1.06 49.73
N ALA A 81 -26.97 -1.43 49.61
CA ALA A 81 -27.40 -2.78 49.27
C ALA A 81 -26.96 -3.18 47.85
N GLU A 82 -27.04 -2.30 46.87
CA GLU A 82 -26.58 -2.55 45.49
C GLU A 82 -25.05 -2.71 45.43
N HIS A 83 -24.32 -1.94 46.24
CA HIS A 83 -22.85 -2.04 46.30
C HIS A 83 -22.38 -3.36 46.93
N PHE A 84 -23.06 -3.82 47.97
CA PHE A 84 -22.79 -5.12 48.60
C PHE A 84 -23.17 -6.33 47.73
N ALA A 85 -24.26 -6.22 46.95
CA ALA A 85 -24.64 -7.26 45.98
C ALA A 85 -23.63 -7.36 44.84
N GLY A 86 -23.10 -6.24 44.31
CA GLY A 86 -22.05 -6.21 43.30
C GLY A 86 -20.73 -6.82 43.82
N ALA A 87 -20.35 -6.55 45.07
CA ALA A 87 -19.12 -7.10 45.65
C ALA A 87 -19.23 -8.62 45.89
N GLN A 88 -20.40 -9.13 46.25
CA GLN A 88 -20.61 -10.58 46.39
C GLN A 88 -20.60 -11.31 45.03
N ALA A 89 -21.16 -10.71 43.99
CA ALA A 89 -21.11 -11.26 42.63
C ALA A 89 -19.67 -11.29 42.07
N ALA A 90 -18.89 -10.26 42.33
CA ALA A 90 -17.48 -10.20 41.94
C ALA A 90 -16.62 -11.25 42.69
N ALA A 91 -16.89 -11.45 43.99
CA ALA A 91 -16.20 -12.47 44.77
C ALA A 91 -16.55 -13.89 44.33
N ALA A 92 -17.80 -14.17 43.96
CA ALA A 92 -18.25 -15.44 43.41
C ALA A 92 -17.59 -15.73 42.05
N HIS A 93 -17.48 -14.72 41.18
CA HIS A 93 -16.82 -14.86 39.88
C HIS A 93 -15.31 -15.08 40.01
N ALA A 94 -14.64 -14.41 40.95
CA ALA A 94 -13.22 -14.62 41.25
C ALA A 94 -12.94 -16.02 41.83
N LYS A 95 -13.87 -16.59 42.61
CA LYS A 95 -13.78 -17.94 43.10
C LYS A 95 -13.92 -18.96 41.97
N GLN A 96 -14.84 -18.78 41.05
CA GLN A 96 -15.05 -19.65 39.90
C GLN A 96 -13.86 -19.65 38.94
N ILE A 97 -13.19 -18.49 38.75
CA ILE A 97 -11.93 -18.37 37.96
C ILE A 97 -10.79 -19.13 38.68
N LYS A 98 -10.67 -19.05 39.99
CA LYS A 98 -9.65 -19.79 40.74
C LYS A 98 -9.87 -21.30 40.69
N GLU A 99 -11.10 -21.78 40.78
CA GLU A 99 -11.43 -23.21 40.68
C GLU A 99 -11.18 -23.75 39.28
N SER A 100 -11.52 -23.01 38.22
CA SER A 100 -11.20 -23.39 36.84
C SER A 100 -9.69 -23.39 36.57
N ALA A 101 -8.92 -22.43 37.10
CA ALA A 101 -7.47 -22.38 37.00
C ALA A 101 -6.80 -23.56 37.76
N MET A 102 -7.39 -24.00 38.87
CA MET A 102 -6.90 -25.15 39.66
C MET A 102 -7.17 -26.49 38.95
N LEU A 103 -8.32 -26.64 38.28
CA LEU A 103 -8.65 -27.78 37.41
C LEU A 103 -7.75 -27.89 36.19
N VAL A 104 -7.38 -26.75 35.58
CA VAL A 104 -6.41 -26.70 34.46
C VAL A 104 -5.02 -27.11 34.96
N ARG A 105 -4.62 -26.69 36.17
CA ARG A 105 -3.33 -27.04 36.77
C ARG A 105 -3.24 -28.53 37.19
N GLN A 106 -4.34 -29.13 37.62
CA GLN A 106 -4.38 -30.59 37.93
C GLN A 106 -4.34 -31.46 36.65
N ARG A 107 -4.89 -30.97 35.51
CA ARG A 107 -4.75 -31.70 34.24
C ARG A 107 -3.35 -31.65 33.64
N SER A 108 -2.56 -30.63 33.96
CA SER A 108 -1.17 -30.51 33.46
C SER A 108 -0.15 -31.37 34.21
N HIS A 109 -0.51 -31.96 35.37
CA HIS A 109 0.37 -32.87 36.12
C HIS A 109 0.23 -34.37 35.79
N PHE A 110 -0.69 -34.76 34.90
CA PHE A 110 -0.91 -36.16 34.52
C PHE A 110 -0.32 -36.55 33.15
N ILE A 111 0.50 -35.68 32.53
CA ILE A 111 1.24 -35.97 31.28
C ILE A 111 2.71 -35.56 31.49
N ALA A 112 3.41 -36.33 32.32
CA ALA A 112 4.85 -36.28 32.40
C ALA A 112 5.35 -37.70 32.68
N ASP A 113 5.48 -38.50 31.63
CA ASP A 113 6.50 -39.54 31.45
C ASP A 113 6.31 -40.19 30.08
N THR A 114 6.93 -39.63 29.07
CA THR A 114 7.51 -40.37 27.93
C THR A 114 8.59 -39.46 27.34
N ASP A 115 9.84 -39.78 27.62
CA ASP A 115 11.03 -39.26 26.98
C ASP A 115 11.00 -39.58 25.48
N SER A 116 10.62 -38.59 24.70
CA SER A 116 11.01 -38.42 23.29
C SER A 116 11.06 -36.91 23.03
N PRO A 117 12.11 -36.36 22.46
CA PRO A 117 12.11 -34.95 22.06
C PRO A 117 11.14 -34.80 20.89
N MET A 118 9.87 -34.58 21.19
CA MET A 118 8.91 -34.09 20.22
C MET A 118 9.40 -32.72 19.80
N SER A 119 9.96 -32.64 18.62
CA SER A 119 10.18 -31.35 17.93
C SER A 119 8.79 -30.70 17.82
N ILE A 120 8.53 -29.74 18.71
CA ILE A 120 7.35 -28.89 18.58
C ILE A 120 7.60 -28.12 17.30
N ALA A 121 6.95 -28.55 16.21
CA ALA A 121 6.89 -27.75 14.99
C ALA A 121 6.46 -26.33 15.40
N PRO A 122 7.12 -25.28 14.94
CA PRO A 122 6.75 -23.90 15.25
C PRO A 122 5.25 -23.77 14.94
N ARG A 123 4.43 -23.43 15.96
CA ARG A 123 3.01 -23.13 15.71
C ARG A 123 2.99 -21.93 14.81
N ASP A 124 2.44 -22.11 13.62
CA ASP A 124 2.17 -21.04 12.70
C ASP A 124 1.24 -20.03 13.39
N ARG A 125 1.73 -18.80 13.61
CA ARG A 125 1.02 -17.70 14.27
C ARG A 125 0.69 -16.59 13.28
N GLU A 126 0.78 -16.87 11.97
CA GLU A 126 0.46 -15.89 10.96
C GLU A 126 -1.00 -15.45 11.08
N GLY A 127 -1.24 -14.13 11.06
CA GLY A 127 -2.55 -13.53 11.24
C GLY A 127 -3.06 -12.86 9.96
N TYR A 128 -4.20 -13.34 9.48
CA TYR A 128 -4.89 -12.77 8.32
C TYR A 128 -6.28 -12.30 8.72
N ALA A 129 -6.70 -11.11 8.25
CA ALA A 129 -8.05 -10.63 8.49
C ALA A 129 -9.08 -11.50 7.77
N ALA A 130 -10.19 -11.80 8.44
CA ALA A 130 -11.34 -12.41 7.79
C ALA A 130 -11.84 -11.45 6.70
N LYS A 131 -12.02 -11.97 5.49
CA LYS A 131 -12.48 -11.21 4.33
C LYS A 131 -13.95 -11.52 4.05
N THR A 132 -14.74 -10.47 3.84
CA THR A 132 -16.11 -10.63 3.32
C THR A 132 -16.08 -10.27 1.84
N GLU A 133 -16.34 -11.26 1.00
CA GLU A 133 -16.36 -11.07 -0.44
C GLU A 133 -17.48 -10.12 -0.87
N SER A 134 -17.20 -9.29 -1.87
CA SER A 134 -18.19 -8.39 -2.48
C SER A 134 -19.36 -9.17 -3.09
N ARG A 135 -20.58 -8.75 -2.80
CA ARG A 135 -21.82 -9.36 -3.36
C ARG A 135 -22.20 -8.71 -4.68
N PHE A 136 -23.03 -9.41 -5.46
CA PHE A 136 -23.72 -8.79 -6.58
C PHE A 136 -24.71 -7.73 -6.07
N LEU A 137 -24.64 -6.54 -6.67
CA LEU A 137 -25.51 -5.40 -6.39
C LEU A 137 -26.40 -5.13 -7.60
N SER A 138 -27.70 -4.98 -7.36
CA SER A 138 -28.66 -4.61 -8.40
C SER A 138 -28.42 -3.15 -8.82
N VAL A 139 -28.15 -2.92 -10.12
CA VAL A 139 -28.00 -1.58 -10.68
C VAL A 139 -29.25 -0.72 -10.46
N ALA A 140 -30.39 -1.35 -10.45
CA ALA A 140 -31.65 -0.66 -10.19
C ALA A 140 -31.75 -0.06 -8.77
N LEU A 141 -31.02 -0.63 -7.78
CA LEU A 141 -31.00 -0.16 -6.39
C LEU A 141 -29.73 0.64 -6.08
N SER A 142 -28.60 0.23 -6.63
CA SER A 142 -27.28 0.79 -6.37
C SER A 142 -26.53 0.95 -7.72
N PRO A 143 -26.85 2.00 -8.49
CA PRO A 143 -26.22 2.20 -9.79
C PRO A 143 -24.75 2.64 -9.71
N LEU A 144 -24.31 3.10 -8.55
CA LEU A 144 -22.98 3.66 -8.32
C LEU A 144 -22.11 2.69 -7.51
N SER A 145 -20.90 2.45 -7.99
CA SER A 145 -19.82 1.78 -7.27
C SER A 145 -18.67 2.75 -7.07
N THR A 146 -18.29 3.04 -5.83
CA THR A 146 -17.24 4.00 -5.49
C THR A 146 -16.16 3.32 -4.66
N PHE A 147 -14.89 3.53 -5.01
CA PHE A 147 -13.75 2.97 -4.29
C PHE A 147 -12.50 3.82 -4.45
N GLY A 148 -11.56 3.68 -3.51
CA GLY A 148 -10.23 4.27 -3.57
C GLY A 148 -9.31 3.46 -4.48
N LEU A 149 -8.52 4.14 -5.32
CA LEU A 149 -7.57 3.50 -6.22
C LEU A 149 -6.20 3.42 -5.54
N GLU A 150 -6.03 2.42 -4.69
CA GLU A 150 -4.77 2.10 -4.05
C GLU A 150 -4.58 0.59 -4.08
N VAL A 151 -3.36 0.14 -4.36
CA VAL A 151 -3.08 -1.28 -4.45
C VAL A 151 -1.80 -1.63 -3.72
N ASP A 152 -1.96 -2.44 -2.68
CA ASP A 152 -0.87 -3.11 -2.01
C ASP A 152 -0.31 -4.26 -2.88
N SER A 153 0.81 -4.85 -2.50
CA SER A 153 1.40 -5.98 -3.23
C SER A 153 1.81 -7.15 -2.32
N ALA A 154 1.52 -7.05 -1.02
CA ALA A 154 1.93 -8.05 -0.04
C ALA A 154 1.32 -9.42 -0.28
N SER A 155 0.06 -9.48 -0.73
CA SER A 155 -0.67 -10.73 -0.95
C SER A 155 -0.01 -11.62 -1.99
N TYR A 156 0.45 -11.06 -3.12
CA TYR A 156 1.11 -11.85 -4.16
C TYR A 156 2.43 -12.47 -3.67
N ALA A 157 3.31 -11.68 -3.07
CA ALA A 157 4.60 -12.16 -2.58
C ALA A 157 4.43 -13.18 -1.45
N ASN A 158 3.45 -12.97 -0.56
CA ASN A 158 3.12 -13.92 0.50
C ASN A 158 2.53 -15.24 -0.04
N MET A 159 1.61 -15.18 -0.99
CA MET A 159 1.08 -16.35 -1.72
C MET A 159 2.22 -17.12 -2.40
N ARG A 160 3.10 -16.44 -3.12
CA ARG A 160 4.27 -17.02 -3.78
C ARG A 160 5.17 -17.76 -2.78
N ARG A 161 5.45 -17.14 -1.64
CA ARG A 161 6.21 -17.76 -0.56
C ARG A 161 5.56 -19.05 -0.07
N GLN A 162 4.25 -19.03 0.21
CA GLN A 162 3.51 -20.21 0.69
C GLN A 162 3.59 -21.35 -0.33
N ILE A 163 3.33 -21.08 -1.62
CA ILE A 163 3.41 -22.07 -2.68
C ILE A 163 4.84 -22.63 -2.83
N ASN A 164 5.86 -21.78 -2.78
CA ASN A 164 7.26 -22.21 -2.88
C ASN A 164 7.70 -23.09 -1.69
N ASN A 165 7.06 -22.91 -0.53
CA ASN A 165 7.25 -23.76 0.64
C ASN A 165 6.41 -25.06 0.60
N GLY A 166 5.71 -25.33 -0.50
CA GLY A 166 4.82 -26.51 -0.64
C GLY A 166 3.51 -26.42 0.13
N GLN A 167 3.12 -25.21 0.53
CA GLN A 167 1.87 -24.96 1.27
C GLN A 167 0.78 -24.47 0.30
N ILE A 168 -0.47 -24.82 0.59
CA ILE A 168 -1.62 -24.20 -0.04
C ILE A 168 -1.86 -22.86 0.68
N PRO A 169 -1.88 -21.72 -0.04
CA PRO A 169 -2.14 -20.42 0.55
C PRO A 169 -3.44 -20.37 1.35
N VAL A 170 -3.39 -19.70 2.51
CA VAL A 170 -4.57 -19.48 3.34
C VAL A 170 -5.55 -18.59 2.57
N PRO A 171 -6.84 -18.97 2.40
CA PRO A 171 -7.79 -18.19 1.60
C PRO A 171 -7.89 -16.71 2.01
N ALA A 172 -7.83 -16.41 3.30
CA ALA A 172 -7.85 -15.04 3.81
C ALA A 172 -6.60 -14.21 3.45
N SER A 173 -5.48 -14.85 3.07
CA SER A 173 -4.27 -14.16 2.62
C SER A 173 -4.33 -13.72 1.16
N VAL A 174 -5.35 -14.14 0.41
CA VAL A 174 -5.46 -13.92 -1.04
C VAL A 174 -6.33 -12.71 -1.31
N ARG A 175 -5.75 -11.62 -1.76
CA ARG A 175 -6.45 -10.41 -2.19
C ARG A 175 -6.37 -10.30 -3.71
N LEU A 176 -7.52 -10.45 -4.38
CA LEU A 176 -7.61 -10.55 -5.83
C LEU A 176 -7.03 -9.31 -6.52
N GLU A 177 -7.36 -8.13 -6.02
CA GLU A 177 -6.86 -6.86 -6.52
C GLU A 177 -5.32 -6.78 -6.46
N GLU A 178 -4.70 -7.27 -5.41
CA GLU A 178 -3.24 -7.27 -5.27
C GLU A 178 -2.56 -8.28 -6.20
N LEU A 179 -3.20 -9.44 -6.42
CA LEU A 179 -2.69 -10.42 -7.37
C LEU A 179 -2.76 -9.89 -8.80
N VAL A 180 -3.87 -9.28 -9.20
CA VAL A 180 -4.05 -8.70 -10.53
C VAL A 180 -3.06 -7.54 -10.75
N ASN A 181 -2.90 -6.68 -9.76
CA ASN A 181 -2.07 -5.48 -9.86
C ASN A 181 -0.57 -5.71 -9.60
N TYR A 182 -0.14 -6.93 -9.33
CA TYR A 182 1.27 -7.29 -9.27
C TYR A 182 1.97 -7.22 -10.64
N PHE A 183 1.21 -7.28 -11.73
CA PHE A 183 1.69 -7.28 -13.11
C PHE A 183 1.58 -5.91 -13.76
N ASP A 184 2.52 -5.61 -14.66
CA ASP A 184 2.45 -4.42 -15.50
C ASP A 184 1.50 -4.67 -16.70
N TYR A 185 0.73 -3.64 -17.11
CA TYR A 185 -0.22 -3.68 -18.20
C TYR A 185 0.18 -2.70 -19.31
N ASN A 186 -0.12 -3.04 -20.57
CA ASN A 186 0.25 -2.24 -21.74
C ASN A 186 -0.77 -1.13 -22.03
N PHE A 187 -1.04 -0.31 -21.03
CA PHE A 187 -1.97 0.79 -21.18
C PHE A 187 -1.30 2.00 -21.83
N PRO A 188 -2.00 2.71 -22.74
CA PRO A 188 -1.47 3.93 -23.33
C PRO A 188 -1.26 5.00 -22.26
N ALA A 189 -0.12 5.70 -22.38
CA ALA A 189 0.18 6.82 -21.49
C ALA A 189 -0.84 7.96 -21.67
N PRO A 190 -1.08 8.77 -20.63
CA PRO A 190 -1.91 9.97 -20.73
C PRO A 190 -1.37 10.93 -21.80
N THR A 191 -2.24 11.40 -22.69
CA THR A 191 -1.88 12.36 -23.75
C THR A 191 -2.50 13.74 -23.56
N GLY A 192 -3.35 13.89 -22.53
CA GLY A 192 -4.12 15.11 -22.25
C GLY A 192 -3.58 15.94 -21.09
N LYS A 193 -4.42 16.81 -20.56
CA LYS A 193 -4.12 17.68 -19.40
C LYS A 193 -4.11 16.95 -18.06
N HIS A 194 -4.68 15.73 -18.00
CA HIS A 194 -4.74 14.93 -16.78
C HIS A 194 -3.49 14.03 -16.70
N PRO A 195 -2.88 13.87 -15.53
CA PRO A 195 -1.73 12.98 -15.34
C PRO A 195 -2.14 11.49 -15.33
N ILE A 196 -3.42 11.21 -15.53
CA ILE A 196 -4.01 9.87 -15.51
C ILE A 196 -4.83 9.67 -16.78
N ALA A 197 -4.67 8.51 -17.43
CA ALA A 197 -5.55 8.01 -18.49
C ALA A 197 -6.41 6.86 -17.98
N VAL A 198 -7.63 6.74 -18.49
CA VAL A 198 -8.55 5.62 -18.20
C VAL A 198 -8.87 4.91 -19.51
N MET A 199 -8.93 3.59 -19.41
CA MET A 199 -9.41 2.72 -20.48
C MET A 199 -10.33 1.66 -19.92
N SER A 200 -11.10 1.05 -20.80
CA SER A 200 -11.96 -0.07 -20.45
C SER A 200 -11.96 -1.14 -21.53
N ASP A 201 -12.10 -2.39 -21.11
CA ASP A 201 -12.38 -3.53 -22.00
C ASP A 201 -13.46 -4.41 -21.38
N TYR A 202 -14.18 -5.16 -22.22
CA TYR A 202 -15.37 -5.88 -21.82
C TYR A 202 -15.50 -7.19 -22.59
N ALA A 203 -15.61 -8.31 -21.87
CA ALA A 203 -15.67 -9.64 -22.47
C ALA A 203 -16.59 -10.60 -21.69
N VAL A 204 -16.79 -11.80 -22.23
CA VAL A 204 -17.44 -12.90 -21.50
C VAL A 204 -16.57 -13.30 -20.31
N ALA A 205 -17.17 -13.50 -19.13
CA ALA A 205 -16.46 -13.98 -17.95
C ALA A 205 -16.04 -15.44 -18.14
N PRO A 206 -14.75 -15.78 -17.97
CA PRO A 206 -14.27 -17.13 -18.29
C PRO A 206 -14.83 -18.23 -17.39
N TRP A 207 -15.23 -17.91 -16.17
CA TRP A 207 -15.77 -18.85 -15.19
C TRP A 207 -17.30 -18.94 -15.16
N ASN A 208 -17.98 -18.03 -15.89
CA ASN A 208 -19.43 -18.06 -16.05
C ASN A 208 -19.86 -17.45 -17.38
N PRO A 209 -20.22 -18.24 -18.41
CA PRO A 209 -20.59 -17.73 -19.73
C PRO A 209 -21.82 -16.81 -19.74
N ALA A 210 -22.69 -16.89 -18.73
CA ALA A 210 -23.83 -15.98 -18.59
C ALA A 210 -23.41 -14.59 -18.13
N HIS A 211 -22.27 -14.47 -17.48
CA HIS A 211 -21.73 -13.23 -16.96
C HIS A 211 -20.73 -12.58 -17.93
N ARG A 212 -20.34 -11.37 -17.61
CA ARG A 212 -19.32 -10.61 -18.33
C ARG A 212 -18.27 -10.13 -17.32
N ILE A 213 -17.07 -9.88 -17.83
CA ILE A 213 -16.01 -9.21 -17.09
C ILE A 213 -15.72 -7.86 -17.74
N ALA A 214 -15.76 -6.79 -16.95
CA ALA A 214 -15.33 -5.47 -17.35
C ALA A 214 -14.03 -5.12 -16.64
N MET A 215 -13.05 -4.63 -17.39
CA MET A 215 -11.80 -4.11 -16.88
C MET A 215 -11.80 -2.60 -16.99
N ILE A 216 -11.43 -1.94 -15.92
CA ILE A 216 -11.09 -0.52 -15.88
C ILE A 216 -9.59 -0.46 -15.62
N GLY A 217 -8.84 0.03 -16.62
CA GLY A 217 -7.41 0.26 -16.53
C GLY A 217 -7.14 1.75 -16.30
N VAL A 218 -6.28 2.05 -15.35
CA VAL A 218 -5.82 3.40 -15.05
C VAL A 218 -4.32 3.45 -15.24
N LYS A 219 -3.82 4.41 -16.02
CA LYS A 219 -2.38 4.63 -16.26
C LYS A 219 -1.98 6.02 -15.83
N ALA A 220 -0.98 6.12 -14.98
CA ALA A 220 -0.35 7.39 -14.65
C ALA A 220 0.72 7.77 -15.66
N VAL A 221 0.95 9.07 -15.81
CA VAL A 221 2.03 9.62 -16.64
C VAL A 221 3.40 9.16 -16.13
N ASP A 222 4.31 8.85 -17.04
CA ASP A 222 5.71 8.59 -16.72
C ASP A 222 6.45 9.92 -16.52
N THR A 223 6.81 10.25 -15.28
CA THR A 223 7.55 11.49 -14.96
C THR A 223 9.04 11.22 -14.86
N THR A 224 9.62 10.54 -15.81
CA THR A 224 11.00 10.05 -15.73
C THR A 224 12.08 11.14 -15.83
N ALA A 225 11.77 12.36 -16.26
CA ALA A 225 12.80 13.37 -16.53
C ALA A 225 12.69 14.67 -15.72
N SER A 226 11.57 14.97 -15.09
CA SER A 226 11.33 16.31 -14.51
C SER A 226 10.89 16.35 -13.06
N SER A 227 10.84 15.24 -12.34
CA SER A 227 10.58 15.28 -10.91
C SER A 227 11.85 15.78 -10.20
N GLU A 228 11.95 17.09 -10.01
CA GLU A 228 12.99 17.74 -9.19
C GLU A 228 12.83 17.40 -7.70
N ARG A 229 11.78 16.65 -7.33
CA ARG A 229 11.52 16.28 -5.95
C ARG A 229 12.53 15.24 -5.47
N GLY A 230 13.23 15.55 -4.39
CA GLY A 230 14.04 14.60 -3.65
C GLY A 230 13.18 13.71 -2.74
N ALA A 231 13.81 12.71 -2.16
CA ALA A 231 13.22 11.84 -1.16
C ALA A 231 13.87 12.02 0.21
N ARG A 232 13.07 11.99 1.26
CA ARG A 232 13.48 11.99 2.66
C ARG A 232 12.96 10.71 3.30
N ILE A 233 13.79 9.69 3.32
CA ILE A 233 13.38 8.34 3.74
C ILE A 233 13.92 8.05 5.14
N THR A 234 13.02 7.68 6.05
CA THR A 234 13.40 7.17 7.38
C THR A 234 13.02 5.70 7.47
N PHE A 235 14.01 4.83 7.53
CA PHE A 235 13.79 3.42 7.79
C PHE A 235 13.61 3.17 9.27
N LEU A 236 12.56 2.44 9.63
CA LEU A 236 12.34 1.88 10.96
C LEU A 236 12.47 0.36 10.86
N LEU A 237 13.60 -0.16 11.32
CA LEU A 237 13.98 -1.55 11.15
C LEU A 237 13.78 -2.33 12.46
N ASP A 238 13.04 -3.40 12.37
CA ASP A 238 12.99 -4.41 13.43
C ASP A 238 14.34 -5.13 13.51
N THR A 239 14.94 -5.09 14.69
CA THR A 239 16.17 -5.81 15.01
C THR A 239 15.97 -6.77 16.18
N SER A 240 14.72 -7.18 16.47
CA SER A 240 14.42 -8.20 17.49
C SER A 240 15.05 -9.54 17.13
N ALA A 241 15.15 -10.43 18.13
CA ALA A 241 15.77 -11.75 17.96
C ALA A 241 15.11 -12.61 16.89
N SER A 242 13.79 -12.44 16.65
CA SER A 242 13.05 -13.15 15.60
C SER A 242 13.52 -12.77 14.19
N MET A 243 14.16 -11.61 14.00
CA MET A 243 14.67 -11.11 12.73
C MET A 243 16.01 -11.75 12.28
N ASN A 244 16.57 -12.67 13.04
CA ASN A 244 17.89 -13.28 12.76
C ASN A 244 17.89 -14.26 11.57
N SER A 245 16.73 -14.71 11.09
CA SER A 245 16.65 -15.67 9.98
C SER A 245 17.15 -15.09 8.66
N PRO A 246 17.77 -15.91 7.76
CA PRO A 246 18.33 -15.43 6.48
C PRO A 246 17.35 -14.68 5.57
N ASN A 247 16.06 -15.00 5.65
CA ASN A 247 14.96 -14.38 4.91
C ASN A 247 14.31 -13.17 5.61
N LYS A 248 14.95 -12.62 6.65
CA LYS A 248 14.50 -11.46 7.41
C LYS A 248 15.55 -10.35 7.38
N LEU A 249 16.12 -9.93 8.50
CA LEU A 249 17.11 -8.83 8.54
C LEU A 249 18.29 -9.01 7.57
N PRO A 250 18.88 -10.21 7.41
CA PRO A 250 19.94 -10.39 6.42
C PRO A 250 19.49 -10.15 4.97
N LEU A 251 18.28 -10.58 4.59
CA LEU A 251 17.70 -10.29 3.27
C LEU A 251 17.48 -8.79 3.11
N LEU A 252 16.90 -8.12 4.11
CA LEU A 252 16.66 -6.68 4.10
C LEU A 252 17.96 -5.89 3.92
N ILE A 253 19.03 -6.22 4.66
CA ILE A 253 20.35 -5.56 4.54
C ILE A 253 20.90 -5.70 3.12
N ARG A 254 20.83 -6.90 2.51
CA ARG A 254 21.25 -7.07 1.11
C ARG A 254 20.43 -6.21 0.15
N SER A 255 19.14 -6.09 0.39
CA SER A 255 18.21 -5.33 -0.44
C SER A 255 18.52 -3.84 -0.50
N PHE A 256 19.18 -3.29 0.52
CA PHE A 256 19.59 -1.88 0.55
C PHE A 256 20.61 -1.51 -0.54
N GLN A 257 21.35 -2.46 -1.12
CA GLN A 257 22.21 -2.17 -2.26
C GLN A 257 21.40 -1.74 -3.47
N THR A 258 20.29 -2.46 -3.74
CA THR A 258 19.35 -2.09 -4.80
C THR A 258 18.71 -0.73 -4.53
N LEU A 259 18.30 -0.49 -3.28
CA LEU A 259 17.76 0.79 -2.86
C LEU A 259 18.71 1.95 -3.20
N LEU A 260 19.95 1.88 -2.69
CA LEU A 260 20.93 2.97 -2.84
C LEU A 260 21.31 3.24 -4.30
N SER A 261 21.26 2.24 -5.17
CA SER A 261 21.52 2.42 -6.60
C SER A 261 20.36 3.10 -7.36
N ASN A 262 19.17 3.14 -6.78
CA ASN A 262 17.98 3.76 -7.39
C ASN A 262 17.62 5.13 -6.78
N LEU A 263 18.29 5.55 -5.71
CA LEU A 263 18.10 6.87 -5.10
C LEU A 263 18.96 7.93 -5.80
N LYS A 264 18.49 9.18 -5.77
CA LYS A 264 19.20 10.34 -6.28
C LYS A 264 20.26 10.83 -5.28
N GLN A 265 21.20 11.62 -5.77
CA GLN A 265 22.29 12.13 -4.93
C GLN A 265 21.83 13.06 -3.79
N ASP A 266 20.76 13.80 -4.01
CA ASP A 266 20.13 14.73 -3.05
C ASP A 266 19.11 14.07 -2.13
N ASP A 267 18.78 12.80 -2.35
CA ASP A 267 17.95 12.03 -1.43
C ASP A 267 18.66 11.82 -0.09
N GLN A 268 17.88 11.73 0.98
CA GLN A 268 18.40 11.48 2.32
C GLN A 268 17.80 10.21 2.92
N VAL A 269 18.67 9.46 3.60
CA VAL A 269 18.32 8.23 4.31
C VAL A 269 18.67 8.37 5.78
N ALA A 270 17.71 8.05 6.65
CA ALA A 270 17.92 7.85 8.07
C ALA A 270 17.54 6.42 8.46
N ILE A 271 18.18 5.88 9.49
CA ILE A 271 17.90 4.53 9.99
C ILE A 271 17.65 4.59 11.49
N VAL A 272 16.47 4.17 11.88
CA VAL A 272 16.03 3.92 13.26
C VAL A 272 15.84 2.43 13.42
N THR A 273 16.30 1.88 14.53
CA THR A 273 16.06 0.48 14.88
C THR A 273 15.23 0.39 16.14
N TYR A 274 14.50 -0.71 16.27
CA TYR A 274 13.85 -1.07 17.53
C TYR A 274 13.98 -2.56 17.80
N ALA A 275 14.14 -2.86 19.07
CA ALA A 275 14.12 -4.20 19.66
C ALA A 275 13.68 -4.04 21.12
N GLY A 276 14.52 -4.33 22.13
CA GLY A 276 14.24 -4.01 23.55
C GLY A 276 14.16 -2.51 23.84
N SER A 277 14.76 -1.68 22.99
CA SER A 277 14.69 -0.22 22.98
C SER A 277 14.73 0.31 21.55
N ALA A 278 14.35 1.57 21.35
CA ALA A 278 14.47 2.23 20.05
C ALA A 278 15.72 3.15 20.04
N GLY A 279 16.39 3.24 18.87
CA GLY A 279 17.58 4.06 18.72
C GLY A 279 17.82 4.52 17.27
N VAL A 280 18.46 5.70 17.13
CA VAL A 280 18.90 6.21 15.83
C VAL A 280 20.27 5.61 15.52
N VAL A 281 20.34 4.73 14.52
CA VAL A 281 21.59 4.11 14.04
C VAL A 281 22.28 4.99 13.02
N LEU A 282 21.48 5.64 12.15
CA LEU A 282 21.96 6.58 11.17
C LEU A 282 21.07 7.83 11.19
N PRO A 283 21.61 9.00 11.56
CA PRO A 283 20.88 10.26 11.39
C PRO A 283 20.69 10.57 9.90
N PRO A 284 19.81 11.52 9.52
CA PRO A 284 19.62 11.94 8.14
C PRO A 284 20.95 12.13 7.42
N THR A 285 21.19 11.32 6.39
CA THR A 285 22.46 11.24 5.68
C THR A 285 22.18 11.25 4.17
N PRO A 286 22.79 12.16 3.39
CA PRO A 286 22.60 12.21 1.94
C PRO A 286 23.19 10.97 1.28
N VAL A 287 22.58 10.55 0.15
CA VAL A 287 23.00 9.36 -0.61
C VAL A 287 24.44 9.50 -1.17
N THR A 288 24.92 10.73 -1.36
CA THR A 288 26.36 10.99 -1.65
C THR A 288 27.30 10.40 -0.63
N GLU A 289 26.85 10.19 0.62
CA GLU A 289 27.59 9.54 1.69
C GLU A 289 27.21 8.04 1.84
N SER A 290 26.90 7.35 0.73
CA SER A 290 26.44 5.95 0.71
C SER A 290 27.30 5.00 1.54
N HIS A 291 28.61 5.25 1.63
CA HIS A 291 29.54 4.48 2.46
C HIS A 291 29.21 4.53 3.98
N ARG A 292 28.60 5.65 4.46
CA ARG A 292 28.11 5.76 5.85
C ARG A 292 26.85 4.94 6.04
N ILE A 293 25.94 5.00 5.06
CA ILE A 293 24.69 4.23 5.08
C ILE A 293 25.03 2.73 5.09
N GLN A 294 25.91 2.28 4.18
CA GLN A 294 26.33 0.88 4.10
C GLN A 294 27.00 0.39 5.38
N ARG A 295 27.86 1.20 6.00
CA ARG A 295 28.48 0.88 7.30
C ARG A 295 27.46 0.74 8.42
N ALA A 296 26.47 1.64 8.48
CA ALA A 296 25.42 1.58 9.48
C ALA A 296 24.62 0.26 9.33
N LEU A 297 24.27 -0.13 8.11
CA LEU A 297 23.58 -1.38 7.80
C LEU A 297 24.41 -2.62 8.13
N ALA A 298 25.71 -2.63 7.80
CA ALA A 298 26.61 -3.75 8.07
C ALA A 298 26.81 -4.03 9.56
N ASN A 299 26.58 -3.04 10.42
CA ASN A 299 26.69 -3.15 11.87
C ASN A 299 25.37 -3.56 12.54
N LEU A 300 24.27 -3.73 11.78
CA LEU A 300 23.01 -4.20 12.33
C LEU A 300 23.09 -5.69 12.69
N SER A 301 22.56 -6.02 13.84
CA SER A 301 22.42 -7.41 14.30
C SER A 301 21.08 -7.60 14.97
N ALA A 302 20.48 -8.77 14.77
CA ALA A 302 19.23 -9.13 15.42
C ALA A 302 19.48 -9.54 16.88
N GLY A 303 18.64 -9.05 17.81
CA GLY A 303 18.71 -9.40 19.24
C GLY A 303 17.73 -8.59 20.08
N GLY A 304 17.42 -9.06 21.27
CA GLY A 304 16.50 -8.38 22.21
C GLY A 304 15.00 -8.72 21.96
N SER A 305 14.14 -8.06 22.74
CA SER A 305 12.67 -8.14 22.64
C SER A 305 12.13 -7.07 21.68
N THR A 306 10.81 -7.04 21.45
CA THR A 306 10.18 -6.10 20.49
C THR A 306 9.43 -4.99 21.22
N ALA A 307 9.83 -3.73 21.02
CA ALA A 307 9.19 -2.52 21.55
C ALA A 307 8.82 -1.54 20.41
N GLY A 308 7.87 -1.94 19.56
CA GLY A 308 7.54 -1.27 18.29
C GLY A 308 6.99 0.15 18.43
N GLY A 309 6.16 0.43 19.46
CA GLY A 309 5.53 1.75 19.58
C GLY A 309 6.51 2.90 19.81
N ALA A 310 7.55 2.69 20.64
CA ALA A 310 8.63 3.67 20.83
C ALA A 310 9.43 3.86 19.52
N GLY A 311 9.59 2.80 18.74
CA GLY A 311 10.26 2.85 17.43
C GLY A 311 9.54 3.77 16.44
N ILE A 312 8.23 3.62 16.29
CA ILE A 312 7.44 4.46 15.38
C ILE A 312 7.50 5.94 15.79
N ALA A 313 7.34 6.23 17.08
CA ALA A 313 7.42 7.60 17.56
C ALA A 313 8.79 8.23 17.23
N LEU A 314 9.87 7.49 17.49
CA LEU A 314 11.24 7.95 17.19
C LEU A 314 11.47 8.12 15.68
N ALA A 315 10.98 7.19 14.85
CA ALA A 315 11.11 7.28 13.39
C ALA A 315 10.42 8.54 12.84
N TYR A 316 9.22 8.85 13.33
CA TYR A 316 8.55 10.10 12.95
C TYR A 316 9.25 11.35 13.48
N ASP A 317 9.86 11.30 14.67
CA ASP A 317 10.68 12.42 15.17
C ASP A 317 11.90 12.67 14.28
N VAL A 318 12.54 11.61 13.78
CA VAL A 318 13.64 11.71 12.82
C VAL A 318 13.15 12.21 11.47
N ALA A 319 12.03 11.68 10.97
CA ALA A 319 11.45 12.11 9.70
C ALA A 319 11.08 13.60 9.71
N ARG A 320 10.51 14.10 10.81
CA ARG A 320 10.22 15.54 10.95
C ARG A 320 11.48 16.43 10.96
N LYS A 321 12.60 15.95 11.48
CA LYS A 321 13.87 16.72 11.47
C LYS A 321 14.45 16.90 10.06
N GLN A 322 14.16 15.96 9.15
CA GLN A 322 14.59 16.06 7.75
C GLN A 322 13.46 16.47 6.79
N PHE A 323 12.28 16.83 7.33
CA PHE A 323 11.10 17.15 6.53
C PHE A 323 11.40 18.27 5.52
N ASP A 324 11.01 18.04 4.29
CA ASP A 324 11.08 19.00 3.20
C ASP A 324 9.78 18.96 2.40
N SER A 325 9.04 20.06 2.39
CA SER A 325 7.75 20.18 1.70
C SER A 325 7.83 19.97 0.19
N LYS A 326 9.05 20.12 -0.39
CA LYS A 326 9.31 19.88 -1.82
C LYS A 326 9.75 18.45 -2.12
N SER A 327 9.95 17.64 -1.10
CA SER A 327 10.38 16.24 -1.21
C SER A 327 9.28 15.28 -0.78
N THR A 328 9.36 14.04 -1.20
CA THR A 328 8.54 12.97 -0.64
C THR A 328 9.11 12.54 0.70
N ASN A 329 8.34 12.68 1.77
CA ASN A 329 8.73 12.35 3.13
C ASN A 329 8.09 11.02 3.53
N LEU A 330 8.90 9.98 3.69
CA LEU A 330 8.43 8.61 3.86
C LEU A 330 9.12 7.91 5.03
N VAL A 331 8.34 7.29 5.89
CA VAL A 331 8.80 6.29 6.85
C VAL A 331 8.54 4.91 6.25
N ILE A 332 9.54 4.03 6.27
CA ILE A 332 9.40 2.63 5.84
C ILE A 332 9.65 1.74 7.05
N LEU A 333 8.59 1.13 7.57
CA LEU A 333 8.67 0.11 8.62
C LEU A 333 8.99 -1.24 8.01
N ALA A 334 10.04 -1.91 8.48
CA ALA A 334 10.37 -3.28 8.10
C ALA A 334 10.34 -4.18 9.34
N THR A 335 9.49 -5.22 9.33
CA THR A 335 9.22 -6.10 10.49
C THR A 335 8.81 -7.51 10.05
N ASP A 336 8.97 -8.48 10.93
CA ASP A 336 8.50 -9.85 10.71
C ASP A 336 7.07 -10.13 11.25
N GLY A 337 6.39 -9.10 11.73
CA GLY A 337 5.01 -9.16 12.18
C GLY A 337 4.80 -9.09 13.69
N ASP A 338 5.79 -9.48 14.51
CA ASP A 338 5.71 -9.37 15.98
C ASP A 338 5.86 -7.89 16.43
N PHE A 339 5.12 -7.01 15.77
CA PHE A 339 5.11 -5.59 16.08
C PHE A 339 4.28 -5.34 17.36
N ASN A 340 4.93 -5.56 18.52
CA ASN A 340 4.30 -5.32 19.81
C ASN A 340 4.44 -3.84 20.19
N VAL A 341 3.29 -3.17 20.34
CA VAL A 341 3.22 -1.71 20.59
C VAL A 341 3.49 -1.34 22.05
N GLY A 342 3.74 -2.33 22.91
CA GLY A 342 3.92 -2.10 24.34
C GLY A 342 2.62 -1.73 25.05
N ALA A 343 2.63 -0.62 25.80
CA ALA A 343 1.45 -0.14 26.54
C ALA A 343 0.42 0.58 25.67
N SER A 344 0.74 0.91 24.41
CA SER A 344 -0.17 1.60 23.49
C SER A 344 -1.13 0.60 22.85
N SER A 345 -2.41 0.97 22.74
CA SER A 345 -3.39 0.21 21.97
C SER A 345 -3.17 0.37 20.46
N ASP A 346 -3.64 -0.59 19.66
CA ASP A 346 -3.60 -0.46 18.18
C ASP A 346 -4.34 0.80 17.71
N GLY A 347 -5.39 1.24 18.43
CA GLY A 347 -6.10 2.48 18.14
C GLY A 347 -5.27 3.74 18.40
N GLU A 348 -4.48 3.79 19.48
CA GLU A 348 -3.58 4.92 19.76
C GLU A 348 -2.46 5.01 18.72
N LEU A 349 -1.93 3.86 18.29
CA LEU A 349 -0.93 3.79 17.24
C LEU A 349 -1.50 4.30 15.91
N LYS A 350 -2.69 3.86 15.52
CA LYS A 350 -3.39 4.33 14.33
C LYS A 350 -3.60 5.84 14.37
N ALA A 351 -4.12 6.39 15.47
CA ALA A 351 -4.35 7.83 15.63
C ALA A 351 -3.03 8.64 15.55
N MET A 352 -1.94 8.10 16.09
CA MET A 352 -0.62 8.73 15.98
C MET A 352 -0.15 8.78 14.53
N ILE A 353 -0.26 7.67 13.78
CA ILE A 353 0.14 7.59 12.37
C ILE A 353 -0.71 8.54 11.52
N GLU A 354 -2.03 8.55 11.70
CA GLU A 354 -2.94 9.46 10.99
C GLU A 354 -2.59 10.93 11.22
N LYS A 355 -2.21 11.30 12.46
CA LYS A 355 -1.73 12.65 12.78
C LYS A 355 -0.43 12.99 12.04
N GLN A 356 0.51 12.05 11.91
CA GLN A 356 1.75 12.27 11.17
C GLN A 356 1.52 12.38 9.67
N ARG A 357 0.65 11.53 9.12
CA ARG A 357 0.18 11.62 7.73
C ARG A 357 -0.35 13.02 7.41
N ALA A 358 -1.18 13.58 8.28
CA ALA A 358 -1.71 14.94 8.13
C ALA A 358 -0.61 16.02 8.09
N SER A 359 0.60 15.74 8.60
CA SER A 359 1.77 16.62 8.51
C SER A 359 2.62 16.40 7.25
N GLY A 360 2.22 15.50 6.35
CA GLY A 360 2.92 15.20 5.09
C GLY A 360 4.03 14.15 5.20
N VAL A 361 4.06 13.35 6.28
CA VAL A 361 4.99 12.22 6.44
C VAL A 361 4.20 10.92 6.33
N PHE A 362 4.43 10.15 5.26
CA PHE A 362 3.73 8.90 4.97
C PHE A 362 4.40 7.69 5.62
N LEU A 363 3.70 6.55 5.71
CA LEU A 363 4.23 5.31 6.25
C LEU A 363 3.90 4.13 5.33
N SER A 364 4.93 3.52 4.75
CA SER A 364 4.82 2.21 4.11
C SER A 364 5.36 1.10 5.00
N VAL A 365 4.88 -0.11 4.80
CA VAL A 365 5.26 -1.27 5.62
C VAL A 365 5.81 -2.38 4.75
N ILE A 366 6.92 -2.99 5.16
CA ILE A 366 7.51 -4.17 4.55
C ILE A 366 7.47 -5.31 5.56
N GLY A 367 6.56 -6.26 5.33
CA GLY A 367 6.53 -7.51 6.07
C GLY A 367 7.56 -8.51 5.54
N MET A 368 8.05 -9.41 6.38
CA MET A 368 9.00 -10.43 5.98
C MET A 368 8.99 -11.66 6.89
N GLY A 369 9.60 -12.76 6.43
CA GLY A 369 9.78 -13.96 7.22
C GLY A 369 8.52 -14.83 7.29
N THR A 370 8.55 -15.85 8.14
CA THR A 370 7.50 -16.86 8.26
C THR A 370 7.18 -17.15 9.71
N GLY A 371 5.95 -17.64 9.98
CA GLY A 371 5.52 -18.19 11.25
C GLY A 371 4.96 -17.20 12.27
N ASN A 372 5.21 -15.90 12.10
CA ASN A 372 4.71 -14.82 12.97
C ASN A 372 4.20 -13.59 12.20
N TYR A 373 4.11 -13.66 10.89
CA TYR A 373 3.65 -12.55 10.06
C TYR A 373 2.20 -12.16 10.35
N GLN A 374 1.96 -10.87 10.64
CA GLN A 374 0.65 -10.30 10.98
C GLN A 374 0.16 -9.40 9.84
N ASP A 375 -0.32 -10.03 8.77
CA ASP A 375 -0.77 -9.35 7.55
C ASP A 375 -1.83 -8.27 7.84
N ALA A 376 -2.87 -8.61 8.60
CA ALA A 376 -3.94 -7.67 8.96
C ALA A 376 -3.42 -6.40 9.62
N LYS A 377 -2.42 -6.53 10.49
CA LYS A 377 -1.83 -5.38 11.20
C LYS A 377 -0.99 -4.53 10.25
N MET A 378 -0.21 -5.15 9.36
CA MET A 378 0.60 -4.42 8.37
C MET A 378 -0.27 -3.59 7.45
N GLN A 379 -1.40 -4.13 6.99
CA GLN A 379 -2.39 -3.42 6.19
C GLN A 379 -2.95 -2.20 6.91
N VAL A 380 -3.40 -2.36 8.16
CA VAL A 380 -3.96 -1.26 8.97
C VAL A 380 -2.94 -0.14 9.19
N LEU A 381 -1.66 -0.47 9.40
CA LEU A 381 -0.60 0.53 9.60
C LEU A 381 -0.29 1.29 8.31
N ALA A 382 -0.17 0.60 7.18
CA ALA A 382 0.07 1.20 5.88
C ALA A 382 -1.09 2.13 5.49
N GLU A 383 -2.33 1.67 5.62
CA GLU A 383 -3.54 2.46 5.35
C GLU A 383 -3.62 3.72 6.22
N ALA A 384 -3.39 3.59 7.54
CA ALA A 384 -3.36 4.74 8.43
C ALA A 384 -2.29 5.77 8.03
N GLY A 385 -1.18 5.30 7.48
CA GLY A 385 -0.03 6.10 7.04
C GLY A 385 -0.11 6.63 5.61
N ASN A 386 -1.19 6.35 4.86
CA ASN A 386 -1.31 6.64 3.44
C ASN A 386 -0.11 6.12 2.63
N GLY A 387 0.29 4.90 2.91
CA GLY A 387 1.38 4.19 2.24
C GLY A 387 0.97 2.77 1.91
N VAL A 388 1.91 1.99 1.38
CA VAL A 388 1.67 0.67 0.79
C VAL A 388 2.22 -0.44 1.68
N ALA A 389 1.48 -1.55 1.79
CA ALA A 389 1.95 -2.76 2.42
C ALA A 389 2.61 -3.69 1.39
N HIS A 390 3.85 -4.07 1.67
CA HIS A 390 4.64 -4.99 0.87
C HIS A 390 5.05 -6.22 1.69
N TYR A 391 5.41 -7.28 1.01
CA TYR A 391 6.01 -8.46 1.63
C TYR A 391 7.31 -8.83 0.90
N LEU A 392 8.42 -8.90 1.63
CA LEU A 392 9.74 -9.20 1.11
C LEU A 392 10.07 -10.68 1.35
N ASP A 393 9.95 -11.51 0.31
CA ASP A 393 10.20 -12.95 0.38
C ASP A 393 11.52 -13.40 -0.27
N SER A 394 12.08 -12.58 -1.15
CA SER A 394 13.23 -12.96 -1.98
C SER A 394 14.06 -11.77 -2.46
N ASP A 395 15.28 -12.04 -2.95
CA ASP A 395 16.14 -11.02 -3.59
C ASP A 395 15.49 -10.47 -4.89
N ALA A 396 14.70 -11.28 -5.62
CA ALA A 396 13.95 -10.81 -6.78
C ALA A 396 12.86 -9.81 -6.39
N GLU A 397 12.14 -10.09 -5.30
CA GLU A 397 11.16 -9.13 -4.76
C GLU A 397 11.83 -7.85 -4.25
N ALA A 398 13.03 -7.97 -3.65
CA ALA A 398 13.81 -6.80 -3.25
C ALA A 398 14.16 -5.89 -4.45
N GLN A 399 14.55 -6.48 -5.58
CA GLN A 399 14.81 -5.72 -6.81
C GLN A 399 13.55 -5.03 -7.34
N ARG A 400 12.40 -5.69 -7.25
CA ARG A 400 11.12 -5.08 -7.62
C ARG A 400 10.76 -3.92 -6.69
N LEU A 401 10.78 -4.15 -5.37
CA LEU A 401 10.36 -3.16 -4.37
C LEU A 401 11.27 -1.94 -4.33
N PHE A 402 12.58 -2.15 -4.21
CA PHE A 402 13.54 -1.06 -4.09
C PHE A 402 14.05 -0.52 -5.44
N GLY A 403 13.61 -1.12 -6.54
CA GLY A 403 13.81 -0.63 -7.90
C GLY A 403 12.61 0.18 -8.38
N ALA A 404 11.80 -0.43 -9.25
CA ALA A 404 10.69 0.24 -9.92
C ALA A 404 9.60 0.73 -8.97
N GLU A 405 9.21 -0.07 -7.97
CA GLU A 405 8.10 0.29 -7.07
C GLU A 405 8.45 1.47 -6.16
N LEU A 406 9.66 1.48 -5.59
CA LEU A 406 10.10 2.61 -4.78
C LEU A 406 10.11 3.91 -5.61
N SER A 407 10.62 3.85 -6.84
CA SER A 407 10.60 5.02 -7.73
C SER A 407 9.17 5.53 -7.96
N ARG A 408 8.21 4.64 -8.17
CA ARG A 408 6.79 4.99 -8.29
C ARG A 408 6.24 5.61 -7.01
N THR A 409 6.55 5.03 -5.85
CA THR A 409 6.12 5.56 -4.54
C THR A 409 6.72 6.94 -4.25
N LEU A 410 7.96 7.19 -4.65
CA LEU A 410 8.63 8.46 -4.44
C LEU A 410 8.18 9.57 -5.41
N HIS A 411 7.62 9.21 -6.56
CA HIS A 411 7.17 10.15 -7.59
C HIS A 411 5.67 10.06 -7.81
N ILE A 412 4.91 10.73 -6.95
CA ILE A 412 3.46 10.74 -6.99
C ILE A 412 2.98 11.51 -8.22
N ALA A 413 2.17 10.87 -9.08
CA ALA A 413 1.53 11.50 -10.23
C ALA A 413 0.20 12.19 -9.85
N ALA A 414 -0.57 11.58 -8.93
CA ALA A 414 -1.81 12.14 -8.41
C ALA A 414 -2.09 11.59 -7.00
N LYS A 415 -2.68 12.45 -6.16
CA LYS A 415 -3.12 12.13 -4.79
C LYS A 415 -4.62 11.94 -4.72
N ASP A 416 -5.09 11.26 -3.68
CA ASP A 416 -6.52 11.10 -3.35
C ASP A 416 -7.35 10.64 -4.57
N VAL A 417 -6.88 9.53 -5.19
CA VAL A 417 -7.50 9.03 -6.44
C VAL A 417 -8.69 8.16 -6.12
N LYS A 418 -9.87 8.63 -6.49
CA LYS A 418 -11.16 7.97 -6.31
C LYS A 418 -11.77 7.60 -7.65
N VAL A 419 -12.35 6.42 -7.70
CA VAL A 419 -13.08 5.90 -8.87
C VAL A 419 -14.55 5.76 -8.50
N GLN A 420 -15.42 6.29 -9.34
CA GLN A 420 -16.85 6.04 -9.27
C GLN A 420 -17.36 5.53 -10.62
N VAL A 421 -17.94 4.36 -10.61
CA VAL A 421 -18.55 3.72 -11.79
C VAL A 421 -20.06 3.83 -11.67
N GLU A 422 -20.69 4.39 -12.68
CA GLU A 422 -22.14 4.44 -12.86
C GLU A 422 -22.54 3.44 -13.92
N PHE A 423 -23.24 2.36 -13.55
CA PHE A 423 -23.68 1.35 -14.47
C PHE A 423 -25.01 1.71 -15.14
N ASN A 424 -25.11 1.42 -16.44
CA ASN A 424 -26.33 1.65 -17.22
C ASN A 424 -27.37 0.55 -16.93
N PRO A 425 -28.53 0.87 -16.32
CA PRO A 425 -29.56 -0.11 -15.99
C PRO A 425 -30.23 -0.74 -17.23
N ALA A 426 -30.03 -0.16 -18.42
CA ALA A 426 -30.50 -0.76 -19.68
C ALA A 426 -29.59 -1.90 -20.17
N ALA A 427 -28.34 -1.94 -19.73
CA ALA A 427 -27.34 -2.93 -20.17
C ALA A 427 -26.94 -3.89 -19.03
N VAL A 428 -26.96 -3.43 -17.77
CA VAL A 428 -26.48 -4.15 -16.60
C VAL A 428 -27.63 -4.37 -15.61
N ALA A 429 -27.90 -5.62 -15.26
CA ALA A 429 -28.84 -5.99 -14.22
C ALA A 429 -28.17 -5.91 -12.83
N GLU A 430 -27.03 -6.56 -12.72
CA GLU A 430 -26.25 -6.64 -11.49
C GLU A 430 -24.75 -6.54 -11.79
N TYR A 431 -23.98 -6.08 -10.80
CA TYR A 431 -22.53 -6.03 -10.88
C TYR A 431 -21.89 -6.38 -9.54
N ARG A 432 -20.62 -6.80 -9.59
CA ARG A 432 -19.78 -7.11 -8.44
C ARG A 432 -18.36 -6.60 -8.70
N LEU A 433 -17.81 -5.78 -7.81
CA LEU A 433 -16.40 -5.41 -7.84
C LEU A 433 -15.57 -6.60 -7.34
N LEU A 434 -14.53 -6.98 -8.07
CA LEU A 434 -13.64 -8.08 -7.74
C LEU A 434 -12.45 -7.55 -6.94
N GLY A 435 -12.39 -7.89 -5.66
CA GLY A 435 -11.42 -7.32 -4.73
C GLY A 435 -11.81 -5.90 -4.27
N TYR A 436 -10.85 -5.17 -3.71
CA TYR A 436 -11.04 -3.81 -3.19
C TYR A 436 -12.02 -3.70 -2.02
N GLU A 437 -12.33 -4.79 -1.32
CA GLU A 437 -13.34 -4.79 -0.25
C GLU A 437 -12.99 -3.81 0.89
N SER A 438 -11.71 -3.60 1.16
CA SER A 438 -11.23 -2.60 2.13
C SER A 438 -11.25 -1.16 1.62
N ARG A 439 -11.44 -0.97 0.30
CA ARG A 439 -11.35 0.34 -0.38
C ARG A 439 -12.71 0.85 -0.88
N VAL A 440 -13.79 0.12 -0.63
CA VAL A 440 -15.15 0.55 -1.00
C VAL A 440 -15.55 1.78 -0.19
N MET A 441 -16.14 2.76 -0.88
CA MET A 441 -16.59 4.03 -0.32
C MET A 441 -18.07 4.26 -0.59
N ASN A 442 -18.73 5.11 0.20
CA ASN A 442 -20.07 5.55 -0.15
C ASN A 442 -20.04 6.48 -1.38
N ALA A 443 -21.15 6.55 -2.10
CA ALA A 443 -21.20 7.34 -3.33
C ALA A 443 -20.96 8.85 -3.10
N GLU A 444 -21.38 9.37 -1.96
CA GLU A 444 -21.17 10.77 -1.54
C GLU A 444 -19.69 11.06 -1.20
N ASP A 445 -18.94 10.09 -0.72
CA ASP A 445 -17.51 10.24 -0.38
C ASP A 445 -16.63 10.53 -1.61
N PHE A 446 -17.14 10.26 -2.81
CA PHE A 446 -16.42 10.55 -4.07
C PHE A 446 -16.01 12.02 -4.20
N ARG A 447 -16.86 12.95 -3.74
CA ARG A 447 -16.60 14.40 -3.79
C ARG A 447 -16.17 15.00 -2.46
N ASP A 448 -16.08 14.20 -1.43
CA ASP A 448 -15.60 14.68 -0.13
C ASP A 448 -14.05 14.68 -0.12
N ASP A 449 -13.47 15.88 -0.17
CA ASP A 449 -12.00 16.06 -0.14
C ASP A 449 -11.39 15.81 1.25
N LYS A 450 -12.22 15.57 2.28
CA LYS A 450 -11.77 15.16 3.62
C LYS A 450 -11.62 13.65 3.76
N LYS A 451 -12.29 12.89 2.89
CA LYS A 451 -12.14 11.44 2.77
C LYS A 451 -10.95 11.17 1.89
N ASP A 452 -9.86 10.82 2.52
CA ASP A 452 -8.61 10.49 1.84
C ASP A 452 -8.70 9.14 1.12
N SER A 453 -7.98 9.02 0.03
CA SER A 453 -7.85 7.81 -0.78
C SER A 453 -6.40 7.65 -1.21
N GLY A 454 -6.07 6.52 -1.82
CA GLY A 454 -4.71 6.19 -2.22
C GLY A 454 -4.10 7.14 -3.25
N GLU A 455 -2.81 7.00 -3.41
CA GLU A 455 -2.00 7.76 -4.36
C GLU A 455 -1.61 6.89 -5.54
N ILE A 456 -1.46 7.49 -6.70
CA ILE A 456 -0.93 6.80 -7.87
C ILE A 456 0.44 7.37 -8.22
N GLY A 457 1.45 6.51 -8.21
CA GLY A 457 2.82 6.85 -8.57
C GLY A 457 3.02 7.01 -10.07
N ALA A 458 4.07 7.73 -10.45
CA ALA A 458 4.45 7.92 -11.84
C ALA A 458 4.68 6.59 -12.58
N GLY A 459 4.13 6.47 -13.78
CA GLY A 459 4.22 5.26 -14.59
C GLY A 459 3.40 4.06 -14.08
N HIS A 460 2.69 4.21 -12.98
CA HIS A 460 1.89 3.12 -12.42
C HIS A 460 0.68 2.80 -13.30
N SER A 461 0.35 1.51 -13.36
CA SER A 461 -0.88 0.99 -14.00
C SER A 461 -1.70 0.27 -12.95
N VAL A 462 -2.98 0.60 -12.84
CA VAL A 462 -3.89 -0.05 -11.89
C VAL A 462 -5.09 -0.60 -12.63
N VAL A 463 -5.52 -1.80 -12.26
CA VAL A 463 -6.66 -2.52 -12.84
C VAL A 463 -7.71 -2.76 -11.78
N ALA A 464 -8.95 -2.40 -12.08
CA ALA A 464 -10.13 -2.84 -11.36
C ALA A 464 -11.00 -3.72 -12.28
N LEU A 465 -11.49 -4.82 -11.74
CA LEU A 465 -12.33 -5.77 -12.46
C LEU A 465 -13.74 -5.82 -11.87
N TYR A 466 -14.72 -5.85 -12.74
CA TYR A 466 -16.11 -6.08 -12.38
C TYR A 466 -16.65 -7.32 -13.05
N GLU A 467 -17.32 -8.18 -12.29
CA GLU A 467 -18.19 -9.21 -12.84
C GLU A 467 -19.59 -8.64 -12.99
N ILE A 468 -20.19 -8.83 -14.16
CA ILE A 468 -21.43 -8.17 -14.57
C ILE A 468 -22.42 -9.23 -15.04
N ILE A 469 -23.65 -9.13 -14.57
CA ILE A 469 -24.80 -9.84 -15.09
C ILE A 469 -25.53 -8.89 -16.04
N PRO A 470 -25.51 -9.14 -17.38
CA PRO A 470 -26.21 -8.29 -18.34
C PRO A 470 -27.72 -8.44 -18.21
N THR A 471 -28.46 -7.40 -18.61
CA THR A 471 -29.92 -7.46 -18.67
C THR A 471 -30.38 -8.62 -19.57
N GLY A 472 -31.41 -9.36 -19.13
CA GLY A 472 -31.95 -10.53 -19.84
C GLY A 472 -31.32 -11.88 -19.43
N ASN A 473 -30.19 -11.90 -18.71
CA ASN A 473 -29.53 -13.11 -18.24
C ASN A 473 -29.64 -13.36 -16.72
N GLY A 474 -30.16 -12.41 -15.98
CA GLY A 474 -30.32 -12.51 -14.51
C GLY A 474 -31.79 -12.54 -14.10
N ALA A 475 -32.08 -13.18 -12.97
CA ALA A 475 -33.30 -12.89 -12.27
C ALA A 475 -33.18 -11.44 -11.76
N ALA A 476 -33.74 -10.49 -12.50
CA ALA A 476 -33.95 -9.15 -11.93
C ALA A 476 -34.66 -9.37 -10.59
N PRO A 477 -34.18 -8.77 -9.49
CA PRO A 477 -34.89 -8.89 -8.23
C PRO A 477 -36.33 -8.43 -8.49
N ASP A 478 -37.30 -9.31 -8.19
CA ASP A 478 -38.72 -9.05 -8.33
C ASP A 478 -39.17 -8.01 -7.29
N ILE A 479 -38.64 -6.79 -7.48
CA ILE A 479 -38.97 -5.65 -6.66
C ILE A 479 -40.03 -4.86 -7.40
N GLU A 480 -41.27 -5.07 -7.00
CA GLU A 480 -42.38 -4.28 -7.47
C GLU A 480 -42.19 -2.82 -7.07
N ARG A 481 -41.85 -1.97 -8.06
CA ARG A 481 -41.63 -0.54 -7.85
C ARG A 481 -42.88 0.24 -8.19
N ARG A 482 -43.35 1.02 -7.23
CA ARG A 482 -44.46 1.94 -7.43
C ARG A 482 -44.10 3.07 -8.42
N TYR A 483 -42.82 3.44 -8.48
CA TYR A 483 -42.36 4.52 -9.35
C TYR A 483 -41.41 3.95 -10.43
N PRO A 484 -41.64 4.29 -11.72
CA PRO A 484 -40.82 3.77 -12.81
C PRO A 484 -39.40 4.33 -12.75
N THR A 485 -38.42 3.50 -13.09
CA THR A 485 -37.04 3.93 -13.33
C THR A 485 -37.01 4.76 -14.62
N VAL A 486 -36.28 5.88 -14.61
CA VAL A 486 -36.07 6.70 -15.80
C VAL A 486 -35.29 5.85 -16.83
N ARG A 487 -35.88 5.59 -17.99
CA ARG A 487 -35.19 4.90 -19.09
C ARG A 487 -34.23 5.88 -19.77
N SER A 488 -32.96 5.47 -19.94
CA SER A 488 -31.99 6.22 -20.74
C SER A 488 -32.48 6.35 -22.20
N LYS A 489 -32.38 7.55 -22.77
CA LYS A 489 -32.76 7.82 -24.16
C LYS A 489 -31.51 8.21 -24.97
N GLY A 490 -31.40 7.72 -26.22
CA GLY A 490 -30.40 8.16 -27.19
C GLY A 490 -29.08 7.36 -27.15
N SER A 491 -27.95 8.04 -27.37
CA SER A 491 -26.61 7.43 -27.50
C SER A 491 -26.15 6.63 -26.28
N GLN A 492 -26.69 6.92 -25.10
CA GLN A 492 -26.43 6.19 -23.86
C GLN A 492 -26.88 4.72 -23.89
N ALA A 493 -27.73 4.30 -24.85
CA ALA A 493 -28.14 2.90 -25.01
C ALA A 493 -26.96 1.99 -25.43
N MET A 494 -25.87 2.56 -25.94
CA MET A 494 -24.64 1.85 -26.36
C MET A 494 -23.56 1.83 -25.29
N GLU A 495 -23.82 2.37 -24.11
CA GLU A 495 -22.87 2.44 -22.99
C GLU A 495 -23.20 1.37 -21.95
N LEU A 496 -22.14 0.68 -21.48
CA LEU A 496 -22.20 -0.22 -20.34
C LEU A 496 -22.32 0.55 -19.03
N GLY A 497 -21.63 1.68 -18.99
CA GLY A 497 -21.54 2.55 -17.83
C GLY A 497 -20.56 3.70 -18.07
N PHE A 498 -20.35 4.46 -17.02
CA PHE A 498 -19.57 5.70 -17.04
C PHE A 498 -18.61 5.73 -15.85
N VAL A 499 -17.30 5.77 -16.12
CA VAL A 499 -16.27 5.83 -15.10
C VAL A 499 -15.91 7.29 -14.84
N LYS A 500 -16.03 7.73 -13.62
CA LYS A 500 -15.56 9.03 -13.14
C LYS A 500 -14.31 8.83 -12.31
N ILE A 501 -13.29 9.61 -12.57
CA ILE A 501 -12.08 9.69 -11.75
C ILE A 501 -12.03 11.07 -11.11
N ARG A 502 -11.76 11.08 -9.79
CA ARG A 502 -11.43 12.29 -9.05
C ARG A 502 -10.06 12.14 -8.44
N TYR A 503 -9.24 13.16 -8.55
CA TYR A 503 -7.87 13.16 -8.02
C TYR A 503 -7.45 14.58 -7.64
N LYS A 504 -6.40 14.70 -6.82
CA LYS A 504 -5.71 15.96 -6.54
C LYS A 504 -4.34 15.97 -7.20
N GLN A 505 -3.89 17.15 -7.62
CA GLN A 505 -2.50 17.36 -8.08
C GLN A 505 -1.54 17.11 -6.89
N PRO A 506 -0.30 16.66 -7.13
CA PRO A 506 0.69 16.44 -6.07
C PRO A 506 0.90 17.66 -5.16
N ASP A 507 0.76 18.88 -5.71
CA ASP A 507 0.94 20.15 -4.99
C ASP A 507 -0.39 20.88 -4.72
N GLY A 508 -1.53 20.26 -5.01
CA GLY A 508 -2.85 20.86 -4.90
C GLY A 508 -3.75 20.12 -3.92
N ASP A 509 -4.73 20.86 -3.36
CA ASP A 509 -5.74 20.33 -2.45
C ASP A 509 -7.13 20.24 -3.10
N ASN A 510 -7.30 20.82 -4.29
CA ASN A 510 -8.57 20.82 -4.99
C ASN A 510 -8.73 19.55 -5.84
N GLY A 511 -9.87 18.86 -5.67
CA GLY A 511 -10.22 17.70 -6.49
C GLY A 511 -10.54 18.08 -7.93
N ILE A 512 -9.96 17.35 -8.87
CA ILE A 512 -10.18 17.47 -10.33
C ILE A 512 -10.91 16.22 -10.80
N GLU A 513 -11.97 16.40 -11.60
CA GLU A 513 -12.75 15.28 -12.13
C GLU A 513 -12.62 15.18 -13.64
N PHE A 514 -12.60 13.97 -14.16
CA PHE A 514 -12.82 13.64 -15.56
C PHE A 514 -13.52 12.29 -15.69
N ALA A 515 -13.95 11.93 -16.89
CA ALA A 515 -14.76 10.76 -17.07
C ALA A 515 -14.48 10.03 -18.39
N HIS A 516 -14.82 8.73 -18.40
CA HIS A 516 -14.66 7.81 -19.51
C HIS A 516 -15.92 6.94 -19.66
N ALA A 517 -16.49 6.87 -20.88
CA ALA A 517 -17.62 6.00 -21.16
C ALA A 517 -17.16 4.59 -21.51
N MET A 518 -17.78 3.58 -20.91
CA MET A 518 -17.56 2.17 -21.23
C MET A 518 -18.55 1.72 -22.30
N THR A 519 -18.09 0.99 -23.31
CA THR A 519 -18.95 0.49 -24.39
C THR A 519 -19.62 -0.84 -24.02
N THR A 520 -20.80 -1.11 -24.58
CA THR A 520 -21.58 -2.35 -24.35
C THR A 520 -21.13 -3.54 -25.21
N ARG A 521 -20.20 -3.35 -26.14
CA ARG A 521 -19.80 -4.42 -27.06
C ARG A 521 -18.88 -5.42 -26.37
N ALA A 522 -19.47 -6.46 -25.78
CA ALA A 522 -18.70 -7.56 -25.23
C ALA A 522 -18.00 -8.35 -26.34
N LYS A 523 -16.73 -8.69 -26.09
CA LYS A 523 -15.93 -9.58 -26.93
C LYS A 523 -16.01 -11.01 -26.40
N ALA A 524 -15.75 -12.01 -27.25
CA ALA A 524 -15.40 -13.33 -26.75
C ALA A 524 -14.10 -13.20 -25.92
N THR A 525 -13.91 -14.02 -24.90
CA THR A 525 -12.75 -13.94 -24.00
C THR A 525 -11.42 -13.99 -24.76
N GLU A 526 -11.35 -14.81 -25.81
CA GLU A 526 -10.16 -14.99 -26.65
C GLU A 526 -9.87 -13.77 -27.54
N SER A 527 -10.89 -12.95 -27.81
CA SER A 527 -10.82 -11.73 -28.64
C SER A 527 -10.66 -10.45 -27.82
N ALA A 528 -10.66 -10.57 -26.49
CA ALA A 528 -10.35 -9.45 -25.60
C ALA A 528 -8.87 -9.03 -25.73
N THR A 529 -8.54 -7.85 -25.22
CA THR A 529 -7.14 -7.39 -25.16
C THR A 529 -6.27 -8.38 -24.39
N PRO A 530 -4.99 -8.50 -24.70
CA PRO A 530 -4.07 -9.31 -23.91
C PRO A 530 -4.11 -8.96 -22.42
N ASP A 531 -4.26 -7.67 -22.09
CA ASP A 531 -4.38 -7.17 -20.72
C ASP A 531 -5.60 -7.75 -19.98
N LEU A 532 -6.79 -7.67 -20.58
CA LEU A 532 -8.00 -8.25 -19.97
C LEU A 532 -7.92 -9.78 -19.88
N ARG A 533 -7.34 -10.43 -20.88
CA ARG A 533 -7.14 -11.89 -20.87
C ARG A 533 -6.20 -12.32 -19.74
N TRP A 534 -5.10 -11.55 -19.51
CA TRP A 534 -4.18 -11.80 -18.41
C TRP A 534 -4.86 -11.56 -17.07
N ALA A 535 -5.45 -10.39 -16.87
CA ALA A 535 -6.17 -10.05 -15.64
C ALA A 535 -7.26 -11.08 -15.30
N SER A 536 -7.98 -11.59 -16.33
CA SER A 536 -8.99 -12.64 -16.16
C SER A 536 -8.38 -13.98 -15.71
N ALA A 537 -7.19 -14.35 -16.22
CA ALA A 537 -6.53 -15.58 -15.81
C ALA A 537 -6.06 -15.51 -14.34
N VAL A 538 -5.53 -14.35 -13.92
CA VAL A 538 -5.14 -14.11 -12.53
C VAL A 538 -6.36 -14.07 -11.61
N ALA A 539 -7.44 -13.42 -12.03
CA ALA A 539 -8.69 -13.36 -11.27
C ALA A 539 -9.32 -14.77 -11.12
N GLU A 540 -9.35 -15.57 -12.19
CA GLU A 540 -9.83 -16.97 -12.14
C GLU A 540 -9.02 -17.80 -11.14
N PHE A 541 -7.69 -17.69 -11.17
CA PHE A 541 -6.81 -18.34 -10.20
C PHE A 541 -7.12 -17.88 -8.76
N SER A 542 -7.28 -16.57 -8.57
CA SER A 542 -7.54 -15.95 -7.28
C SER A 542 -8.88 -16.42 -6.69
N LEU A 543 -9.94 -16.49 -7.49
CA LEU A 543 -11.26 -16.97 -7.08
C LEU A 543 -11.21 -18.42 -6.57
N VAL A 544 -10.45 -19.30 -7.24
CA VAL A 544 -10.26 -20.69 -6.79
C VAL A 544 -9.46 -20.74 -5.50
N LEU A 545 -8.37 -19.96 -5.41
CA LEU A 545 -7.45 -19.98 -4.29
C LEU A 545 -8.08 -19.40 -3.02
N SER A 546 -8.88 -18.34 -3.13
CA SER A 546 -9.64 -17.73 -2.05
C SER A 546 -10.90 -18.49 -1.66
N GLN A 547 -11.24 -19.58 -2.38
CA GLN A 547 -12.46 -20.36 -2.18
C GLN A 547 -13.74 -19.50 -2.33
N SER A 548 -13.75 -18.63 -3.34
CA SER A 548 -14.86 -17.72 -3.62
C SER A 548 -16.18 -18.47 -3.85
N GLU A 549 -17.28 -17.97 -3.26
CA GLU A 549 -18.65 -18.46 -3.53
C GLU A 549 -19.06 -18.26 -5.00
N HIS A 550 -18.38 -17.34 -5.69
CA HIS A 550 -18.67 -16.96 -7.08
C HIS A 550 -17.66 -17.53 -8.08
N ALA A 551 -16.86 -18.53 -7.68
CA ALA A 551 -15.85 -19.12 -8.55
C ALA A 551 -16.47 -19.80 -9.81
N GLY A 552 -17.74 -20.21 -9.78
CA GLY A 552 -18.43 -20.84 -10.91
C GLY A 552 -17.68 -22.05 -11.43
N SER A 553 -17.30 -22.06 -12.71
CA SER A 553 -16.50 -23.12 -13.35
C SER A 553 -14.99 -22.88 -13.30
N ALA A 554 -14.52 -21.91 -12.51
CA ALA A 554 -13.09 -21.61 -12.36
C ALA A 554 -12.31 -22.81 -11.85
N SER A 555 -11.10 -22.97 -12.36
CA SER A 555 -10.19 -24.02 -11.93
C SER A 555 -8.73 -23.63 -12.18
N TYR A 556 -7.80 -24.18 -11.42
CA TYR A 556 -6.36 -23.98 -11.66
C TYR A 556 -5.96 -24.37 -13.07
N ALA A 557 -6.51 -25.47 -13.61
CA ALA A 557 -6.23 -25.91 -14.96
C ALA A 557 -6.76 -24.93 -16.03
N ALA A 558 -7.90 -24.27 -15.80
CA ALA A 558 -8.45 -23.28 -16.72
C ALA A 558 -7.63 -21.98 -16.65
N ALA A 559 -7.31 -21.49 -15.45
CA ALA A 559 -6.44 -20.34 -15.25
C ALA A 559 -5.06 -20.54 -15.90
N LEU A 560 -4.44 -21.73 -15.72
CA LEU A 560 -3.16 -22.08 -16.32
C LEU A 560 -3.20 -22.04 -17.85
N ARG A 561 -4.23 -22.65 -18.47
CA ARG A 561 -4.41 -22.62 -19.94
C ARG A 561 -4.51 -21.18 -20.46
N ARG A 562 -5.28 -20.31 -19.79
CA ARG A 562 -5.43 -18.89 -20.18
C ARG A 562 -4.13 -18.13 -20.02
N ALA A 563 -3.46 -18.27 -18.90
CA ALA A 563 -2.18 -17.61 -18.65
C ALA A 563 -1.13 -18.00 -19.70
N ARG A 564 -1.01 -19.29 -20.00
CA ARG A 564 -0.10 -19.79 -21.05
C ARG A 564 -0.45 -19.26 -22.45
N ALA A 565 -1.74 -19.10 -22.77
CA ALA A 565 -2.18 -18.58 -24.06
C ALA A 565 -1.91 -17.07 -24.23
N VAL A 566 -1.74 -16.34 -23.13
CA VAL A 566 -1.43 -14.89 -23.16
C VAL A 566 0.08 -14.62 -23.08
N LEU A 567 0.86 -15.46 -22.42
CA LEU A 567 2.30 -15.25 -22.22
C LEU A 567 3.07 -14.87 -23.50
N PRO A 568 2.83 -15.49 -24.69
CA PRO A 568 3.54 -15.10 -25.91
C PRO A 568 3.21 -13.68 -26.41
N LEU A 569 2.08 -13.10 -25.97
CA LEU A 569 1.63 -11.76 -26.34
C LEU A 569 2.18 -10.70 -25.37
N MET A 570 2.51 -11.11 -24.17
CA MET A 570 2.99 -10.24 -23.07
C MET A 570 4.11 -10.97 -22.29
N PRO A 571 5.24 -11.28 -22.93
CA PRO A 571 6.30 -12.07 -22.29
C PRO A 571 7.02 -11.23 -21.21
N ASP A 572 7.06 -11.76 -19.98
CA ASP A 572 7.92 -11.26 -18.91
C ASP A 572 8.16 -12.35 -17.85
N ASP A 573 9.16 -12.11 -16.99
CA ASP A 573 9.58 -13.07 -15.98
C ASP A 573 8.53 -13.25 -14.87
N LYS A 574 7.80 -12.20 -14.49
CA LYS A 574 6.74 -12.27 -13.47
C LYS A 574 5.59 -13.17 -13.94
N ARG A 575 5.19 -13.05 -15.22
CA ARG A 575 4.16 -13.90 -15.83
C ARG A 575 4.60 -15.35 -15.95
N SER A 576 5.86 -15.57 -16.29
CA SER A 576 6.46 -16.91 -16.34
C SER A 576 6.51 -17.55 -14.95
N GLU A 577 6.89 -16.78 -13.93
CA GLU A 577 6.85 -17.21 -12.52
C GLU A 577 5.45 -17.60 -12.09
N PHE A 578 4.44 -16.76 -12.35
CA PHE A 578 3.04 -17.02 -11.99
C PHE A 578 2.53 -18.35 -12.58
N ILE A 579 2.83 -18.63 -13.84
CA ILE A 579 2.50 -19.91 -14.48
C ILE A 579 3.15 -21.06 -13.70
N GLY A 580 4.44 -20.95 -13.36
CA GLY A 580 5.14 -21.95 -12.55
C GLY A 580 4.54 -22.15 -11.15
N LEU A 581 4.01 -21.08 -10.54
CA LEU A 581 3.31 -21.18 -9.24
C LEU A 581 2.00 -21.98 -9.36
N ILE A 582 1.21 -21.74 -10.40
CA ILE A 582 -0.03 -22.53 -10.65
C ILE A 582 0.31 -24.01 -10.86
N GLU A 583 1.36 -24.32 -11.61
CA GLU A 583 1.82 -25.69 -11.87
C GLU A 583 2.24 -26.40 -10.59
N ARG A 584 3.05 -25.75 -9.73
CA ARG A 584 3.46 -26.29 -8.44
C ARG A 584 2.28 -26.56 -7.53
N LEU A 585 1.35 -25.59 -7.43
CA LEU A 585 0.17 -25.74 -6.58
C LEU A 585 -0.72 -26.91 -7.04
N THR A 586 -0.89 -27.08 -8.35
CA THR A 586 -1.65 -28.20 -8.92
C THR A 586 -1.01 -29.54 -8.57
N THR A 587 0.33 -29.62 -8.62
CA THR A 587 1.08 -30.84 -8.26
C THR A 587 1.01 -31.13 -6.74
N THR A 588 1.14 -30.10 -5.91
CA THR A 588 1.06 -30.24 -4.44
C THR A 588 -0.31 -30.77 -4.03
N ARG A 589 -1.37 -30.27 -4.62
CA ARG A 589 -2.75 -30.69 -4.31
C ARG A 589 -3.00 -32.14 -4.68
N ILE A 590 -2.55 -32.60 -5.86
CA ILE A 590 -2.67 -34.00 -6.29
C ILE A 590 -1.93 -34.96 -5.34
N ALA A 591 -0.83 -34.50 -4.74
CA ALA A 591 -0.07 -35.30 -3.78
C ALA A 591 -0.71 -35.39 -2.38
N GLN A 592 -1.66 -34.50 -2.07
CA GLN A 592 -2.38 -34.46 -0.79
C GLN A 592 -3.75 -35.16 -0.84
N GLU A 593 -4.35 -35.32 -2.02
CA GLU A 593 -5.56 -36.11 -2.32
C GLU A 593 -5.19 -37.60 -2.50
#